data_8d0a2f393bf563f904bfdf6de6cfe9b9
#
_entry.id   8d0a2f393bf563f904bfdf6de6cfe9b9
#
_cell.length_a   1.000
_cell.length_b   1.000
_cell.length_c   1.000
_cell.angle_alpha   90.00
_cell.angle_beta   90.00
_cell.angle_gamma   90.00
#
_symmetry.space_group_name_H-M   'P 1'
#
loop_
_entity.id
_entity.type
_entity.pdbx_description
1 polymer ?
#
loop_
_entity_poly.entity_id
_entity_poly.type
_entity_poly.pdbx_seq_one_letter_code
_entity_poly.pdbx_strand_id
1 'polypeptide(L)'
;TGQGDLSLNATGSLERPELTGRVQISRAAYEDLNLGLLLTGIDAEVNLDKSDRHGAAGLLGSLGRASLALKAGDGMGGTLTLNGTLDPVTLAVEARGGMDNLKPLRRQDLRINLSGDATVTGTVAAPDVKASITVNQGELALKELPGGSIAVLPISDAKEKPVAPAPSQAPVGTLNVEVTVPNRFFVRGHGLDSDWKGQV
;
A
#
# COMPACT_ATOMS: atom_id res chain seq x y z
N THR A 1 -6.58 -12.94 -13.18
CA THR A 1 -6.58 -12.74 -14.64
C THR A 1 -6.28 -11.29 -14.93
N GLY A 2 -5.29 -10.99 -15.75
CA GLY A 2 -4.89 -9.66 -16.21
C GLY A 2 -4.00 -9.81 -17.43
N GLN A 3 -3.68 -8.70 -18.08
CA GLN A 3 -2.75 -8.65 -19.20
C GLN A 3 -1.59 -7.74 -18.80
N GLY A 4 -0.39 -8.10 -19.21
CA GLY A 4 0.81 -7.29 -18.98
C GLY A 4 1.60 -7.15 -20.27
N ASP A 5 2.00 -5.92 -20.58
CA ASP A 5 2.83 -5.56 -21.71
C ASP A 5 4.11 -4.89 -21.19
N LEU A 6 5.23 -5.25 -21.77
CA LEU A 6 6.53 -4.66 -21.47
C LEU A 6 7.21 -4.24 -22.77
N SER A 7 7.65 -3.00 -22.83
CA SER A 7 8.53 -2.51 -23.87
C SER A 7 9.76 -1.86 -23.23
N LEU A 8 10.94 -2.20 -23.74
CA LEU A 8 12.21 -1.60 -23.32
C LEU A 8 13.00 -1.23 -24.58
N ASN A 9 13.49 -0.01 -24.62
CA ASN A 9 14.31 0.50 -25.70
C ASN A 9 15.65 1.00 -25.16
N ALA A 10 16.74 0.55 -25.76
CA ALA A 10 18.09 0.98 -25.48
C ALA A 10 18.70 1.63 -26.73
N THR A 11 19.17 2.87 -26.59
CA THR A 11 19.79 3.67 -27.67
C THR A 11 21.08 4.30 -27.17
N GLY A 12 21.78 5.05 -28.03
CA GLY A 12 23.03 5.73 -27.66
C GLY A 12 24.28 4.89 -27.94
N SER A 13 25.36 5.14 -27.21
CA SER A 13 26.61 4.43 -27.31
C SER A 13 26.83 3.48 -26.13
N LEU A 14 27.78 2.54 -26.23
CA LEU A 14 28.13 1.65 -25.12
C LEU A 14 28.65 2.41 -23.89
N GLU A 15 29.22 3.59 -24.06
CA GLU A 15 29.72 4.42 -22.98
C GLU A 15 28.58 5.26 -22.35
N ARG A 16 27.54 5.57 -23.13
CA ARG A 16 26.38 6.39 -22.76
C ARG A 16 25.10 5.78 -23.32
N PRO A 17 24.65 4.65 -22.79
CA PRO A 17 23.39 4.06 -23.18
C PRO A 17 22.24 4.94 -22.68
N GLU A 18 21.19 5.04 -23.46
CA GLU A 18 19.94 5.68 -23.10
C GLU A 18 18.85 4.60 -22.99
N LEU A 19 18.26 4.46 -21.84
CA LEU A 19 17.22 3.49 -21.59
C LEU A 19 15.88 4.18 -21.40
N THR A 20 14.89 3.71 -22.15
CA THR A 20 13.48 4.09 -21.95
C THR A 20 12.63 2.82 -21.91
N GLY A 21 11.54 2.86 -21.20
CA GLY A 21 10.69 1.66 -21.10
C GLY A 21 9.28 1.97 -20.63
N ARG A 22 8.40 1.03 -20.89
CA ARG A 22 7.02 1.06 -20.42
C ARG A 22 6.59 -0.33 -19.99
N VAL A 23 5.99 -0.39 -18.80
CA VAL A 23 5.26 -1.57 -18.30
C VAL A 23 3.79 -1.17 -18.18
N GLN A 24 2.92 -1.96 -18.74
CA GLN A 24 1.48 -1.74 -18.62
C GLN A 24 0.82 -3.02 -18.11
N ILE A 25 -0.01 -2.89 -17.10
CA ILE A 25 -0.86 -3.95 -16.57
C ILE A 25 -2.30 -3.49 -16.78
N SER A 26 -3.14 -4.36 -17.31
CA SER A 26 -4.54 -4.05 -17.60
C SER A 26 -5.47 -5.12 -17.07
N ARG A 27 -6.58 -4.67 -16.48
CA ARG A 27 -7.67 -5.52 -16.00
C ARG A 27 -7.22 -6.61 -15.03
N ALA A 28 -6.20 -6.34 -14.24
CA ALA A 28 -5.76 -7.27 -13.22
C ALA A 28 -6.70 -7.25 -12.00
N ALA A 29 -6.60 -8.30 -11.19
CA ALA A 29 -7.28 -8.38 -9.91
C ALA A 29 -6.29 -8.90 -8.86
N TYR A 30 -6.43 -8.39 -7.65
CA TYR A 30 -5.67 -8.83 -6.49
C TYR A 30 -6.64 -9.27 -5.40
N GLU A 31 -6.41 -10.46 -4.88
CA GLU A 31 -7.19 -11.04 -3.79
C GLU A 31 -6.27 -11.58 -2.71
N ASP A 32 -6.51 -11.18 -1.46
CA ASP A 32 -5.91 -11.78 -0.27
C ASP A 32 -7.01 -12.45 0.56
N LEU A 33 -7.02 -13.78 0.56
CA LEU A 33 -8.05 -14.58 1.23
C LEU A 33 -7.96 -14.47 2.76
N ASN A 34 -6.78 -14.23 3.35
CA ASN A 34 -6.62 -14.13 4.80
C ASN A 34 -7.22 -12.82 5.32
N LEU A 35 -6.99 -11.75 4.60
CA LEU A 35 -7.55 -10.44 4.93
C LEU A 35 -8.97 -10.27 4.39
N GLY A 36 -9.37 -11.10 3.42
CA GLY A 36 -10.59 -10.92 2.65
C GLY A 36 -10.54 -9.66 1.76
N LEU A 37 -9.35 -9.25 1.34
CA LEU A 37 -9.13 -8.08 0.51
C LEU A 37 -9.35 -8.44 -0.97
N LEU A 38 -10.14 -7.64 -1.68
CA LEU A 38 -10.34 -7.77 -3.11
C LEU A 38 -10.23 -6.40 -3.80
N LEU A 39 -9.32 -6.31 -4.75
CA LEU A 39 -9.24 -5.21 -5.71
C LEU A 39 -9.40 -5.76 -7.13
N THR A 40 -10.16 -5.07 -7.95
CA THR A 40 -10.47 -5.47 -9.33
C THR A 40 -10.22 -4.32 -10.30
N GLY A 41 -10.17 -4.64 -11.59
CA GLY A 41 -9.97 -3.61 -12.62
C GLY A 41 -8.67 -2.83 -12.39
N ILE A 42 -7.62 -3.52 -11.95
CA ILE A 42 -6.33 -2.89 -11.71
C ILE A 42 -5.70 -2.60 -13.06
N ASP A 43 -5.57 -1.32 -13.35
CA ASP A 43 -4.80 -0.80 -14.48
C ASP A 43 -3.61 -0.02 -13.93
N ALA A 44 -2.41 -0.44 -14.31
CA ALA A 44 -1.18 0.20 -13.87
C ALA A 44 -0.25 0.44 -15.05
N GLU A 45 0.42 1.56 -15.01
CA GLU A 45 1.40 1.96 -16.02
C GLU A 45 2.65 2.49 -15.32
N VAL A 46 3.81 1.97 -15.70
CA VAL A 46 5.11 2.49 -15.30
C VAL A 46 5.85 2.91 -16.55
N ASN A 47 6.26 4.17 -16.62
CA ASN A 47 7.11 4.68 -17.70
C ASN A 47 8.48 5.02 -17.13
N LEU A 48 9.52 4.58 -17.82
CA LEU A 48 10.91 4.98 -17.58
C LEU A 48 11.29 5.98 -18.67
N ASP A 49 11.50 7.23 -18.25
CA ASP A 49 11.88 8.30 -19.15
C ASP A 49 13.38 8.28 -19.47
N LYS A 50 13.75 9.01 -20.50
CA LYS A 50 15.14 9.27 -20.82
C LYS A 50 15.82 10.04 -19.68
N SER A 51 17.07 9.71 -19.42
CA SER A 51 17.86 10.43 -18.41
C SER A 51 18.26 11.84 -18.90
N ASP A 52 17.98 12.84 -18.06
CA ASP A 52 18.45 14.21 -18.29
C ASP A 52 19.85 14.47 -17.71
N ARG A 53 20.50 13.44 -17.16
CA ARG A 53 21.79 13.58 -16.47
C ARG A 53 22.94 13.65 -17.47
N HIS A 54 23.42 14.86 -17.70
CA HIS A 54 24.58 15.09 -18.52
C HIS A 54 25.85 14.68 -17.77
N GLY A 55 26.62 13.75 -18.36
CA GLY A 55 27.93 13.35 -17.82
C GLY A 55 27.93 12.14 -16.87
N ALA A 56 26.79 11.58 -16.52
CA ALA A 56 26.75 10.35 -15.77
C ALA A 56 27.15 9.16 -16.66
N ALA A 57 28.21 8.46 -16.27
CA ALA A 57 28.69 7.28 -16.98
C ALA A 57 28.05 6.01 -16.43
N GLY A 58 27.87 5.01 -17.32
CA GLY A 58 27.39 3.68 -16.98
C GLY A 58 25.87 3.54 -16.97
N LEU A 59 25.43 2.29 -16.75
CA LEU A 59 24.02 1.90 -16.88
C LEU A 59 23.09 2.65 -15.93
N LEU A 60 23.47 2.87 -14.67
CA LEU A 60 22.64 3.56 -13.70
C LEU A 60 22.46 5.06 -14.04
N GLY A 61 23.51 5.71 -14.58
CA GLY A 61 23.43 7.10 -15.02
C GLY A 61 22.53 7.30 -16.24
N SER A 62 22.26 6.25 -17.00
CA SER A 62 21.38 6.25 -18.16
C SER A 62 19.90 6.12 -17.84
N LEU A 63 19.55 5.76 -16.59
CA LEU A 63 18.18 5.64 -16.15
C LEU A 63 17.59 7.03 -15.84
N GLY A 64 16.52 7.38 -16.50
CA GLY A 64 15.71 8.55 -16.21
C GLY A 64 14.77 8.33 -15.05
N ARG A 65 13.86 9.27 -14.83
CA ARG A 65 12.82 9.13 -13.81
C ARG A 65 11.79 8.09 -14.23
N ALA A 66 11.39 7.24 -13.31
CA ALA A 66 10.27 6.34 -13.52
C ALA A 66 8.98 7.01 -13.00
N SER A 67 7.93 7.02 -13.81
CA SER A 67 6.59 7.45 -13.40
C SER A 67 5.67 6.24 -13.26
N LEU A 68 4.80 6.27 -12.25
CA LEU A 68 3.79 5.26 -11.96
C LEU A 68 2.42 5.89 -11.98
N ALA A 69 1.47 5.28 -12.68
CA ALA A 69 0.04 5.55 -12.54
C ALA A 69 -0.69 4.23 -12.32
N LEU A 70 -1.57 4.18 -11.31
CA LEU A 70 -2.38 3.01 -10.99
C LEU A 70 -3.80 3.44 -10.69
N LYS A 71 -4.75 2.66 -11.21
CA LYS A 71 -6.17 2.72 -10.84
C LYS A 71 -6.64 1.32 -10.51
N ALA A 72 -7.53 1.22 -9.53
CA ALA A 72 -8.18 -0.03 -9.15
C ALA A 72 -9.57 0.29 -8.59
N GLY A 73 -10.40 -0.72 -8.44
CA GLY A 73 -11.71 -0.60 -7.82
C GLY A 73 -12.02 -1.81 -6.96
N ASP A 74 -13.10 -1.73 -6.22
CA ASP A 74 -13.63 -2.83 -5.39
C ASP A 74 -14.70 -3.67 -6.12
N GLY A 75 -15.02 -3.33 -7.37
CA GLY A 75 -16.13 -3.93 -8.12
C GLY A 75 -17.53 -3.54 -7.62
N MET A 76 -17.64 -2.58 -6.70
CA MET A 76 -18.89 -2.06 -6.13
C MET A 76 -19.01 -0.52 -6.23
N GLY A 77 -18.20 0.09 -7.10
CA GLY A 77 -18.21 1.52 -7.34
C GLY A 77 -17.18 2.32 -6.54
N GLY A 78 -16.47 1.71 -5.60
CA GLY A 78 -15.33 2.33 -4.94
C GLY A 78 -14.09 2.32 -5.83
N THR A 79 -13.26 3.35 -5.70
CA THR A 79 -12.06 3.55 -6.51
C THR A 79 -10.82 3.80 -5.66
N LEU A 80 -9.69 3.34 -6.18
CA LEU A 80 -8.35 3.59 -5.67
C LEU A 80 -7.49 4.15 -6.82
N THR A 81 -6.76 5.20 -6.54
CA THR A 81 -5.79 5.78 -7.48
C THR A 81 -4.44 5.95 -6.80
N LEU A 82 -3.37 5.75 -7.54
CA LEU A 82 -2.00 6.02 -7.10
C LEU A 82 -1.22 6.58 -8.28
N ASN A 83 -0.56 7.71 -8.06
CA ASN A 83 0.36 8.31 -9.02
C ASN A 83 1.66 8.66 -8.30
N GLY A 84 2.79 8.44 -8.95
CA GLY A 84 4.06 8.71 -8.32
C GLY A 84 5.22 8.72 -9.30
N THR A 85 6.36 9.12 -8.77
CA THR A 85 7.63 9.09 -9.48
C THR A 85 8.71 8.49 -8.59
N LEU A 86 9.64 7.81 -9.21
CA LEU A 86 10.83 7.25 -8.58
C LEU A 86 12.06 7.65 -9.39
N ASP A 87 13.06 8.19 -8.74
CA ASP A 87 14.38 8.34 -9.30
C ASP A 87 15.18 7.05 -9.03
N PRO A 88 15.52 6.25 -10.03
CA PRO A 88 16.18 4.96 -9.80
C PRO A 88 17.64 5.07 -9.35
N VAL A 89 18.24 6.25 -9.44
CA VAL A 89 19.62 6.50 -9.02
C VAL A 89 19.72 6.96 -7.57
N THR A 90 18.90 7.95 -7.20
CA THR A 90 18.87 8.50 -5.83
C THR A 90 17.90 7.76 -4.94
N LEU A 91 17.05 6.90 -5.51
CA LEU A 91 15.94 6.22 -4.86
C LEU A 91 14.94 7.20 -4.21
N ALA A 92 14.93 8.45 -4.69
CA ALA A 92 13.94 9.43 -4.27
C ALA A 92 12.56 9.05 -4.81
N VAL A 93 11.56 9.08 -3.95
CA VAL A 93 10.18 8.72 -4.25
C VAL A 93 9.25 9.87 -3.91
N GLU A 94 8.32 10.14 -4.81
CA GLU A 94 7.18 11.00 -4.58
C GLU A 94 5.93 10.29 -5.11
N ALA A 95 4.94 10.07 -4.26
CA ALA A 95 3.70 9.44 -4.67
C ALA A 95 2.50 10.06 -3.96
N ARG A 96 1.34 10.02 -4.63
CA ARG A 96 0.05 10.45 -4.10
C ARG A 96 -0.99 9.41 -4.47
N GLY A 97 -1.75 8.99 -3.46
CA GLY A 97 -2.86 8.07 -3.62
C GLY A 97 -4.16 8.67 -3.13
N GLY A 98 -5.27 8.19 -3.66
CA GLY A 98 -6.61 8.55 -3.21
C GLY A 98 -7.54 7.36 -3.25
N MET A 99 -8.46 7.30 -2.31
CA MET A 99 -9.55 6.31 -2.24
C MET A 99 -10.88 7.06 -2.16
N ASP A 100 -11.85 6.62 -2.93
CA ASP A 100 -13.22 7.12 -2.82
C ASP A 100 -14.21 5.98 -2.70
N ASN A 101 -14.97 5.99 -1.59
CA ASN A 101 -16.00 5.00 -1.27
C ASN A 101 -15.55 3.53 -1.43
N LEU A 102 -14.28 3.26 -1.18
CA LEU A 102 -13.66 1.95 -1.38
C LEU A 102 -14.12 0.96 -0.32
N LYS A 103 -14.63 -0.19 -0.75
CA LYS A 103 -15.07 -1.31 0.09
C LYS A 103 -14.19 -2.53 -0.19
N PRO A 104 -12.92 -2.49 0.27
CA PRO A 104 -11.93 -3.47 -0.17
C PRO A 104 -12.13 -4.84 0.46
N LEU A 105 -12.88 -4.94 1.58
CA LEU A 105 -13.02 -6.18 2.35
C LEU A 105 -14.26 -6.97 1.94
N ARG A 106 -14.06 -8.25 1.66
CA ARG A 106 -15.07 -9.27 1.34
C ARG A 106 -15.30 -10.22 2.52
N ARG A 107 -15.43 -9.66 3.73
CA ARG A 107 -15.64 -10.45 4.96
C ARG A 107 -17.08 -10.38 5.38
N GLN A 108 -17.55 -11.43 6.08
CA GLN A 108 -18.90 -11.47 6.65
C GLN A 108 -18.97 -10.78 8.02
N ASP A 109 -17.85 -10.74 8.73
CA ASP A 109 -17.72 -10.18 10.07
C ASP A 109 -17.26 -8.72 10.09
N LEU A 110 -16.68 -8.24 8.99
CA LEU A 110 -16.21 -6.86 8.86
C LEU A 110 -16.54 -6.30 7.50
N ARG A 111 -17.34 -5.24 7.47
CA ARG A 111 -17.62 -4.41 6.31
C ARG A 111 -17.14 -3.00 6.58
N ILE A 112 -16.39 -2.43 5.67
CA ILE A 112 -15.86 -1.09 5.81
C ILE A 112 -15.90 -0.36 4.47
N ASN A 113 -16.30 0.90 4.52
CA ASN A 113 -16.26 1.84 3.40
C ASN A 113 -15.30 2.97 3.75
N LEU A 114 -14.30 3.19 2.92
CA LEU A 114 -13.19 4.10 3.17
C LEU A 114 -13.11 5.16 2.06
N SER A 115 -12.79 6.37 2.47
CA SER A 115 -12.30 7.44 1.58
C SER A 115 -11.07 8.07 2.21
N GLY A 116 -10.22 8.67 1.42
CA GLY A 116 -9.04 9.35 1.95
C GLY A 116 -7.95 9.54 0.91
N ASP A 117 -6.87 10.12 1.35
CA ASP A 117 -5.68 10.38 0.55
C ASP A 117 -4.41 10.05 1.33
N ALA A 118 -3.34 9.81 0.57
CA ALA A 118 -2.02 9.57 1.12
C ALA A 118 -0.95 10.19 0.22
N THR A 119 0.12 10.62 0.85
CA THR A 119 1.34 11.10 0.17
C THR A 119 2.55 10.37 0.72
N VAL A 120 3.47 10.06 -0.17
CA VAL A 120 4.77 9.46 0.15
C VAL A 120 5.85 10.33 -0.45
N THR A 121 6.82 10.73 0.35
CA THR A 121 7.99 11.50 -0.08
C THR A 121 9.26 10.94 0.57
N GLY A 122 10.43 11.39 0.13
CA GLY A 122 11.71 10.95 0.70
C GLY A 122 12.42 9.94 -0.18
N THR A 123 12.96 8.89 0.40
CA THR A 123 13.63 7.81 -0.35
C THR A 123 12.97 6.46 -0.06
N VAL A 124 13.21 5.47 -0.92
CA VAL A 124 12.70 4.10 -0.71
C VAL A 124 13.15 3.52 0.64
N ALA A 125 14.36 3.87 1.09
CA ALA A 125 14.91 3.39 2.35
C ALA A 125 14.37 4.16 3.59
N ALA A 126 13.98 5.43 3.41
CA ALA A 126 13.44 6.29 4.47
C ALA A 126 12.27 7.12 3.92
N PRO A 127 11.09 6.51 3.70
CA PRO A 127 9.91 7.22 3.23
C PRO A 127 9.28 8.06 4.35
N ASP A 128 8.75 9.22 3.99
CA ASP A 128 7.81 10.00 4.80
C ASP A 128 6.41 9.79 4.24
N VAL A 129 5.57 9.13 5.01
CA VAL A 129 4.21 8.77 4.63
C VAL A 129 3.21 9.58 5.45
N LYS A 130 2.33 10.31 4.79
CA LYS A 130 1.20 11.02 5.40
C LYS A 130 -0.09 10.54 4.77
N ALA A 131 -1.05 10.19 5.61
CA ALA A 131 -2.35 9.73 5.13
C ALA A 131 -3.48 10.29 5.99
N SER A 132 -4.60 10.60 5.34
CA SER A 132 -5.87 10.95 5.98
C SER A 132 -6.94 9.99 5.49
N ILE A 133 -7.52 9.23 6.40
CA ILE A 133 -8.49 8.17 6.09
C ILE A 133 -9.79 8.47 6.82
N THR A 134 -10.89 8.47 6.09
CA THR A 134 -12.24 8.59 6.65
C THR A 134 -12.97 7.25 6.48
N VAL A 135 -13.48 6.72 7.58
CA VAL A 135 -14.38 5.57 7.58
C VAL A 135 -15.79 6.07 7.33
N ASN A 136 -16.24 6.05 6.07
CA ASN A 136 -17.60 6.52 5.70
C ASN A 136 -18.70 5.68 6.34
N GLN A 137 -18.45 4.37 6.45
CA GLN A 137 -19.32 3.42 7.11
C GLN A 137 -18.51 2.17 7.50
N GLY A 138 -18.81 1.61 8.67
CA GLY A 138 -18.24 0.34 9.11
C GLY A 138 -19.25 -0.49 9.87
N GLU A 139 -19.13 -1.80 9.77
CA GLU A 139 -19.91 -2.76 10.56
C GLU A 139 -18.97 -3.92 10.96
N LEU A 140 -18.83 -4.12 12.25
CA LEU A 140 -18.11 -5.25 12.84
C LEU A 140 -19.14 -6.16 13.55
N ALA A 141 -19.31 -7.37 13.03
CA ALA A 141 -20.12 -8.40 13.65
C ALA A 141 -19.23 -9.28 14.54
N LEU A 142 -19.45 -9.20 15.85
CA LEU A 142 -18.79 -10.07 16.81
C LEU A 142 -19.43 -11.46 16.72
N LYS A 143 -18.71 -12.39 16.10
CA LYS A 143 -19.11 -13.80 16.08
C LYS A 143 -18.84 -14.42 17.44
N GLU A 144 -19.67 -15.40 17.84
CA GLU A 144 -19.37 -16.22 19.01
C GLU A 144 -17.97 -16.82 18.84
N LEU A 145 -17.09 -16.53 19.79
CA LEU A 145 -15.85 -17.27 19.88
C LEU A 145 -16.25 -18.73 20.16
N PRO A 146 -15.82 -19.69 19.34
CA PRO A 146 -16.05 -21.09 19.65
C PRO A 146 -15.56 -21.30 21.08
N GLY A 147 -16.46 -21.82 21.94
CA GLY A 147 -16.37 -21.85 23.40
C GLY A 147 -14.94 -22.04 23.89
N GLY A 148 -14.49 -21.11 24.69
CA GLY A 148 -13.10 -20.98 25.08
C GLY A 148 -12.58 -22.22 25.77
N SER A 149 -11.76 -22.99 25.10
CA SER A 149 -10.71 -23.69 25.78
C SER A 149 -9.70 -22.64 26.23
N ILE A 150 -9.63 -22.41 27.54
CA ILE A 150 -8.53 -21.65 28.13
C ILE A 150 -7.25 -22.34 27.65
N ALA A 151 -6.52 -21.72 26.76
CA ALA A 151 -5.22 -22.22 26.35
C ALA A 151 -4.35 -22.25 27.62
N VAL A 152 -4.04 -23.47 28.09
CA VAL A 152 -3.04 -23.64 29.13
C VAL A 152 -1.74 -23.15 28.55
N LEU A 153 -1.32 -21.97 28.97
CA LEU A 153 -0.01 -21.45 28.64
C LEU A 153 1.03 -22.41 29.22
N PRO A 154 1.89 -23.04 28.42
CA PRO A 154 3.03 -23.77 28.97
C PRO A 154 3.92 -22.75 29.64
N ILE A 155 4.01 -22.83 30.96
CA ILE A 155 5.00 -22.08 31.73
C ILE A 155 6.35 -22.70 31.38
N SER A 156 7.07 -22.07 30.45
CA SER A 156 8.45 -22.42 30.16
C SER A 156 9.33 -21.63 31.12
N ASP A 157 9.91 -22.31 32.11
CA ASP A 157 10.93 -21.76 32.99
C ASP A 157 12.29 -21.62 32.26
N ALA A 158 12.27 -21.18 31.03
CA ALA A 158 13.50 -20.85 30.32
C ALA A 158 13.96 -19.46 30.74
N LYS A 159 14.95 -19.40 31.62
CA LYS A 159 15.80 -18.23 31.83
C LYS A 159 16.64 -17.98 30.58
N GLU A 160 16.01 -17.66 29.46
CA GLU A 160 16.73 -17.05 28.35
C GLU A 160 16.97 -15.57 28.70
N LYS A 161 18.24 -15.23 28.90
CA LYS A 161 18.65 -13.83 28.96
C LYS A 161 18.18 -13.15 27.67
N PRO A 162 17.46 -12.03 27.77
CA PRO A 162 17.13 -11.26 26.57
C PRO A 162 18.44 -10.84 25.91
N VAL A 163 18.75 -11.39 24.75
CA VAL A 163 19.78 -10.86 23.89
C VAL A 163 19.25 -9.51 23.43
N ALA A 164 19.84 -8.43 23.93
CA ALA A 164 19.50 -7.10 23.47
C ALA A 164 19.69 -7.07 21.93
N PRO A 165 18.68 -6.71 21.16
CA PRO A 165 18.84 -6.56 19.72
C PRO A 165 19.93 -5.50 19.48
N ALA A 166 20.92 -5.84 18.65
CA ALA A 166 21.92 -4.88 18.21
C ALA A 166 21.18 -3.65 17.61
N PRO A 167 21.61 -2.42 17.91
CA PRO A 167 20.98 -1.24 17.38
C PRO A 167 21.04 -1.27 15.86
N SER A 168 19.92 -1.53 15.23
CA SER A 168 19.78 -1.43 13.79
C SER A 168 19.82 0.06 13.42
N GLN A 169 20.89 0.51 12.80
CA GLN A 169 21.02 1.84 12.21
C GLN A 169 20.35 1.89 10.84
N ALA A 170 19.22 1.22 10.67
CA ALA A 170 18.44 1.34 9.45
C ALA A 170 17.85 2.77 9.38
N PRO A 171 17.87 3.43 8.22
CA PRO A 171 17.17 4.68 8.04
C PRO A 171 15.68 4.47 8.37
N VAL A 172 15.17 5.26 9.29
CA VAL A 172 13.79 5.12 9.79
C VAL A 172 12.91 6.06 8.97
N GLY A 173 11.97 5.49 8.22
CA GLY A 173 10.90 6.28 7.61
C GLY A 173 9.96 6.86 8.67
N THR A 174 9.22 7.90 8.31
CA THR A 174 8.17 8.48 9.16
C THR A 174 6.79 8.08 8.64
N LEU A 175 5.86 7.84 9.57
CA LEU A 175 4.47 7.50 9.26
C LEU A 175 3.55 8.37 10.11
N ASN A 176 2.73 9.18 9.44
CA ASN A 176 1.68 9.98 10.05
C ASN A 176 0.35 9.62 9.39
N VAL A 177 -0.53 8.96 10.14
CA VAL A 177 -1.84 8.52 9.65
C VAL A 177 -2.91 9.08 10.57
N GLU A 178 -3.79 9.90 10.01
CA GLU A 178 -5.00 10.38 10.67
C GLU A 178 -6.18 9.52 10.22
N VAL A 179 -6.91 8.95 11.19
CA VAL A 179 -8.11 8.16 10.91
C VAL A 179 -9.31 8.84 11.56
N THR A 180 -10.30 9.19 10.75
CA THR A 180 -11.56 9.79 11.21
C THR A 180 -12.70 8.81 11.02
N VAL A 181 -13.46 8.60 12.08
CA VAL A 181 -14.72 7.85 12.09
C VAL A 181 -15.83 8.81 12.52
N PRO A 182 -16.48 9.53 11.59
CA PRO A 182 -17.42 10.58 11.94
C PRO A 182 -18.70 10.05 12.61
N ASN A 183 -19.24 8.96 12.09
CA ASN A 183 -20.36 8.18 12.62
C ASN A 183 -20.55 6.93 11.74
N ARG A 184 -21.56 6.11 12.04
CA ARG A 184 -21.91 4.90 11.27
C ARG A 184 -20.86 3.78 11.32
N PHE A 185 -20.14 3.68 12.42
CA PHE A 185 -19.37 2.48 12.70
C PHE A 185 -20.07 1.66 13.77
N PHE A 186 -20.71 0.57 13.35
CA PHE A 186 -21.53 -0.28 14.20
C PHE A 186 -20.76 -1.51 14.65
N VAL A 187 -20.80 -1.78 15.94
CA VAL A 187 -20.31 -3.03 16.53
C VAL A 187 -21.48 -3.81 17.08
N ARG A 188 -21.73 -4.99 16.53
CA ARG A 188 -22.89 -5.83 16.87
C ARG A 188 -22.49 -7.24 17.21
N GLY A 189 -23.15 -7.83 18.20
CA GLY A 189 -23.00 -9.21 18.61
C GLY A 189 -22.93 -9.36 20.12
N HIS A 190 -23.16 -10.56 20.62
CA HIS A 190 -23.17 -10.89 22.07
C HIS A 190 -24.05 -9.97 22.94
N GLY A 191 -25.16 -9.50 22.39
CA GLY A 191 -26.03 -8.53 23.08
C GLY A 191 -25.55 -7.08 23.03
N LEU A 192 -24.42 -6.81 22.37
CA LEU A 192 -23.93 -5.46 22.10
C LEU A 192 -24.51 -4.96 20.77
N ASP A 193 -25.05 -3.73 20.76
CA ASP A 193 -25.38 -2.94 19.58
C ASP A 193 -24.96 -1.50 19.88
N SER A 194 -23.86 -1.07 19.28
CA SER A 194 -23.28 0.24 19.60
C SER A 194 -22.77 0.94 18.33
N ASP A 195 -22.92 2.26 18.31
CA ASP A 195 -22.40 3.15 17.28
C ASP A 195 -21.19 3.91 17.81
N TRP A 196 -20.13 3.90 17.03
CA TRP A 196 -18.84 4.46 17.40
C TRP A 196 -18.45 5.63 16.50
N LYS A 197 -17.84 6.64 17.11
CA LYS A 197 -17.21 7.77 16.43
C LYS A 197 -15.86 8.07 17.09
N GLY A 198 -14.90 8.55 16.31
CA GLY A 198 -13.57 8.88 16.84
C GLY A 198 -12.65 9.49 15.80
N GLN A 199 -11.55 10.00 16.30
CA GLN A 199 -10.43 10.49 15.50
C GLN A 199 -9.15 10.09 16.20
N VAL A 200 -8.18 9.59 15.46
CA VAL A 200 -6.87 9.15 15.94
C VAL A 200 -5.79 9.66 15.02
#